data_a1535394be9680fd1fb2dad669142e4d
#
_entry.id   a1535394be9680fd1fb2dad669142e4d
#
_cell.length_a   1.000
_cell.length_b   1.000
_cell.length_c   1.000
_cell.angle_alpha   90.00
_cell.angle_beta   90.00
_cell.angle_gamma   90.00
#
_symmetry.space_group_name_H-M   'P 1'
#
loop_
_entity.id
_entity.type
_entity.pdbx_description
1 polymer ?
#
loop_
_entity_poly.entity_id
_entity_poly.type
_entity_poly.pdbx_seq_one_letter_code
_entity_poly.pdbx_strand_id
1 'polypeptide(L)'
;MIVLVDIGRGLREGLFMFWETAWALVLGFTLSGAVQAFVSREQMQARLGDHGPRAVARASFFGMVSSSCSYAASAMTHSIVRKGADFTSAMIFMIASTNLVIELGIVMLVLLGWQFAVAEFVGGPIMIILLALVGGVVFTVVRRRPVADVDETAVVDRACATGVAGDTDETTSSIRSLAGWADASRYALADATMLRKELAIGYGVAGLLTAIVPTHLWNDLFWHGHGVGTSVENALVGPIIAMLSWVCSIGNVPLAAALWSGGIAFGGVIAFIFADLISMPLILIYRKFYGWRLTARMVLVFYAVMAVAGLATEGIFTLFHAVPRTRAVTVASAHFSWNYTTYLNLVFLALALGVWWLARHGERFGAGAGFAHDVVCAMQVRVADAPAQSTYQGTTYYFCSPRCRERFEANPERFVSPGASPQPGDDAPALDPVCHMSVDPATAADHRVYEGHDVWFCNVACAQRFDEDPTAYPLADA
;
A
#
# COMPACT_ATOMS: atom_id res chain seq x y z
N MET A 1 33.53 5.05 -13.93
CA MET A 1 32.87 6.24 -14.49
C MET A 1 31.54 5.90 -15.14
N ILE A 2 31.41 4.84 -15.95
CA ILE A 2 30.16 4.40 -16.61
C ILE A 2 29.05 4.10 -15.57
N VAL A 3 29.34 3.30 -14.55
CA VAL A 3 28.36 2.91 -13.51
C VAL A 3 27.77 4.13 -12.75
N LEU A 4 28.60 5.15 -12.45
CA LEU A 4 28.11 6.37 -11.78
C LEU A 4 27.20 7.21 -12.68
N VAL A 5 27.45 7.21 -13.98
CA VAL A 5 26.59 7.88 -14.99
C VAL A 5 25.24 7.17 -15.08
N ASP A 6 25.25 5.83 -15.09
CA ASP A 6 24.02 5.03 -15.17
C ASP A 6 23.18 5.14 -13.87
N ILE A 7 23.82 5.18 -12.72
CA ILE A 7 23.13 5.45 -11.44
C ILE A 7 22.51 6.86 -11.45
N GLY A 8 23.26 7.87 -11.89
CA GLY A 8 22.74 9.23 -12.00
C GLY A 8 21.56 9.35 -12.97
N ARG A 9 21.62 8.63 -14.10
CA ARG A 9 20.50 8.51 -15.04
C ARG A 9 19.31 7.83 -14.39
N GLY A 10 19.51 6.70 -13.71
CA GLY A 10 18.45 5.96 -13.02
C GLY A 10 17.74 6.78 -11.95
N LEU A 11 18.48 7.51 -11.12
CA LEU A 11 17.90 8.40 -10.13
C LEU A 11 17.08 9.52 -10.77
N ARG A 12 17.56 10.07 -11.88
CA ARG A 12 16.84 11.08 -12.65
C ARG A 12 15.52 10.51 -13.20
N GLU A 13 15.54 9.34 -13.80
CA GLU A 13 14.33 8.66 -14.28
C GLU A 13 13.35 8.35 -13.13
N GLY A 14 13.82 7.88 -11.99
CA GLY A 14 13.01 7.68 -10.80
C GLY A 14 12.34 8.96 -10.29
N LEU A 15 13.05 10.10 -10.31
CA LEU A 15 12.49 11.41 -9.97
C LEU A 15 11.45 11.88 -10.98
N PHE A 16 11.64 11.62 -12.28
CA PHE A 16 10.63 11.90 -13.28
C PHE A 16 9.37 11.06 -13.09
N MET A 17 9.51 9.76 -12.84
CA MET A 17 8.38 8.89 -12.53
C MET A 17 7.61 9.34 -11.28
N PHE A 18 8.31 9.76 -10.24
CA PHE A 18 7.69 10.37 -9.06
C PHE A 18 6.94 11.66 -9.43
N TRP A 19 7.56 12.54 -10.23
CA TRP A 19 6.93 13.79 -10.69
C TRP A 19 5.65 13.53 -11.49
N GLU A 20 5.65 12.55 -12.39
CA GLU A 20 4.48 12.18 -13.20
C GLU A 20 3.29 11.68 -12.35
N THR A 21 3.55 11.13 -11.16
CA THR A 21 2.53 10.54 -10.30
C THR A 21 2.24 11.35 -9.03
N ALA A 22 2.98 12.43 -8.77
CA ALA A 22 2.93 13.16 -7.49
C ALA A 22 1.54 13.73 -7.19
N TRP A 23 0.85 14.32 -8.16
CA TRP A 23 -0.50 14.85 -7.98
C TRP A 23 -1.51 13.75 -7.61
N ALA A 24 -1.40 12.56 -8.25
CA ALA A 24 -2.28 11.43 -7.97
C ALA A 24 -2.02 10.83 -6.58
N LEU A 25 -0.76 10.83 -6.11
CA LEU A 25 -0.41 10.46 -4.74
C LEU A 25 -1.06 11.40 -3.73
N VAL A 26 -0.95 12.72 -3.93
CA VAL A 26 -1.55 13.72 -3.04
C VAL A 26 -3.07 13.58 -3.01
N LEU A 27 -3.71 13.44 -4.17
CA LEU A 27 -5.14 13.22 -4.28
C LEU A 27 -5.55 11.95 -3.53
N GLY A 28 -4.89 10.82 -3.79
CA GLY A 28 -5.24 9.54 -3.20
C GLY A 28 -5.06 9.50 -1.69
N PHE A 29 -3.97 10.04 -1.14
CA PHE A 29 -3.79 10.13 0.31
C PHE A 29 -4.81 11.08 0.95
N THR A 30 -5.14 12.20 0.30
CA THR A 30 -6.17 13.12 0.78
C THR A 30 -7.54 12.46 0.81
N LEU A 31 -7.91 11.70 -0.24
CA LEU A 31 -9.15 10.92 -0.28
C LEU A 31 -9.16 9.79 0.75
N SER A 32 -8.04 9.09 0.95
CA SER A 32 -7.91 8.09 2.01
C SER A 32 -8.19 8.68 3.38
N GLY A 33 -7.57 9.82 3.69
CA GLY A 33 -7.80 10.54 4.93
C GLY A 33 -9.25 11.03 5.07
N ALA A 34 -9.87 11.50 3.99
CA ALA A 34 -11.27 11.92 3.98
C ALA A 34 -12.23 10.74 4.24
N VAL A 35 -11.97 9.57 3.64
CA VAL A 35 -12.74 8.33 3.93
C VAL A 35 -12.61 7.95 5.41
N GLN A 36 -11.41 8.02 5.96
CA GLN A 36 -11.18 7.71 7.37
C GLN A 36 -11.89 8.67 8.32
N ALA A 37 -11.95 9.96 8.00
CA ALA A 37 -12.55 10.98 8.84
C ALA A 37 -14.08 11.09 8.70
N PHE A 38 -14.61 10.96 7.49
CA PHE A 38 -15.98 11.32 7.17
C PHE A 38 -16.92 10.13 6.92
N VAL A 39 -16.41 8.94 6.67
CA VAL A 39 -17.24 7.76 6.42
C VAL A 39 -17.31 6.91 7.65
N SER A 40 -18.52 6.64 8.17
CA SER A 40 -18.70 5.73 9.29
C SER A 40 -18.55 4.27 8.85
N ARG A 41 -18.26 3.39 9.82
CA ARG A 41 -18.16 1.95 9.60
C ARG A 41 -19.49 1.39 9.07
N GLU A 42 -20.60 1.82 9.64
CA GLU A 42 -21.93 1.40 9.24
C GLU A 42 -22.29 1.79 7.81
N GLN A 43 -21.97 3.04 7.42
CA GLN A 43 -22.14 3.50 6.05
C GLN A 43 -21.30 2.68 5.05
N MET A 44 -20.07 2.33 5.43
CA MET A 44 -19.20 1.52 4.61
C MET A 44 -19.74 0.09 4.47
N GLN A 45 -20.16 -0.53 5.58
CA GLN A 45 -20.77 -1.86 5.58
C GLN A 45 -22.08 -1.89 4.78
N ALA A 46 -22.92 -0.89 4.92
CA ALA A 46 -24.18 -0.81 4.18
C ALA A 46 -23.99 -0.67 2.65
N ARG A 47 -22.87 -0.11 2.20
CA ARG A 47 -22.61 0.13 0.78
C ARG A 47 -21.70 -0.89 0.12
N LEU A 48 -20.70 -1.38 0.83
CA LEU A 48 -19.64 -2.25 0.35
C LEU A 48 -19.41 -3.46 1.27
N GLY A 49 -20.34 -3.77 2.17
CA GLY A 49 -20.23 -4.89 3.09
C GLY A 49 -20.43 -6.28 2.48
N ASP A 50 -20.83 -6.34 1.21
CA ASP A 50 -20.98 -7.57 0.43
C ASP A 50 -20.24 -7.44 -0.92
N HIS A 51 -20.23 -8.51 -1.71
CA HIS A 51 -19.72 -8.55 -3.08
C HIS A 51 -20.82 -8.85 -4.11
N GLY A 52 -22.07 -8.52 -3.80
CA GLY A 52 -23.18 -8.60 -4.72
C GLY A 52 -23.03 -7.62 -5.90
N PRO A 53 -23.78 -7.79 -7.00
CA PRO A 53 -23.63 -6.97 -8.21
C PRO A 53 -23.74 -5.46 -7.95
N ARG A 54 -24.56 -5.06 -6.98
CA ARG A 54 -24.72 -3.64 -6.60
C ARG A 54 -23.50 -3.10 -5.87
N ALA A 55 -22.89 -3.89 -4.99
CA ALA A 55 -21.67 -3.51 -4.28
C ALA A 55 -20.49 -3.46 -5.25
N VAL A 56 -20.37 -4.43 -6.16
CA VAL A 56 -19.38 -4.45 -7.24
C VAL A 56 -19.48 -3.19 -8.11
N ALA A 57 -20.70 -2.83 -8.57
CA ALA A 57 -20.93 -1.62 -9.37
C ALA A 57 -20.54 -0.34 -8.61
N ARG A 58 -20.89 -0.25 -7.31
CA ARG A 58 -20.52 0.90 -6.47
C ARG A 58 -19.00 0.97 -6.23
N ALA A 59 -18.39 -0.15 -5.92
CA ALA A 59 -16.94 -0.22 -5.74
C ALA A 59 -16.19 0.21 -7.01
N SER A 60 -16.63 -0.28 -8.18
CA SER A 60 -16.08 0.11 -9.48
C SER A 60 -16.26 1.60 -9.76
N PHE A 61 -17.45 2.13 -9.53
CA PHE A 61 -17.73 3.55 -9.75
C PHE A 61 -16.90 4.45 -8.82
N PHE A 62 -16.86 4.16 -7.53
CA PHE A 62 -16.06 4.93 -6.58
C PHE A 62 -14.55 4.79 -6.86
N GLY A 63 -14.10 3.60 -7.26
CA GLY A 63 -12.72 3.39 -7.71
C GLY A 63 -12.39 4.28 -8.90
N MET A 64 -13.15 4.20 -9.98
CA MET A 64 -12.95 4.99 -11.19
C MET A 64 -12.93 6.50 -10.93
N VAL A 65 -13.82 7.00 -10.07
CA VAL A 65 -13.87 8.43 -9.70
C VAL A 65 -12.69 8.84 -8.84
N SER A 66 -12.15 7.94 -8.00
CA SER A 66 -11.02 8.25 -7.12
C SER A 66 -9.72 8.50 -7.90
N SER A 67 -9.58 7.94 -9.11
CA SER A 67 -8.43 8.11 -10.02
C SER A 67 -7.09 8.19 -9.28
N SER A 68 -6.68 7.09 -8.69
CA SER A 68 -5.52 7.06 -7.80
C SER A 68 -4.37 6.23 -8.37
N CYS A 69 -3.14 6.60 -8.05
CA CYS A 69 -2.01 5.70 -8.33
C CYS A 69 -2.12 4.43 -7.47
N SER A 70 -1.49 3.34 -7.91
CA SER A 70 -1.57 2.02 -7.28
C SER A 70 -1.20 2.03 -5.78
N TYR A 71 -0.25 2.88 -5.38
CA TYR A 71 0.14 3.05 -3.98
C TYR A 71 -0.96 3.70 -3.13
N ALA A 72 -1.54 4.80 -3.62
CA ALA A 72 -2.62 5.49 -2.94
C ALA A 72 -3.91 4.64 -2.94
N ALA A 73 -4.20 3.94 -4.04
CA ALA A 73 -5.29 2.97 -4.12
C ALA A 73 -5.16 1.87 -3.07
N SER A 74 -3.93 1.37 -2.82
CA SER A 74 -3.67 0.37 -1.79
C SER A 74 -3.96 0.88 -0.38
N ALA A 75 -3.58 2.13 -0.06
CA ALA A 75 -3.86 2.76 1.24
C ALA A 75 -5.36 3.00 1.43
N MET A 76 -6.06 3.53 0.41
CA MET A 76 -7.51 3.69 0.44
C MET A 76 -8.23 2.36 0.62
N THR A 77 -7.84 1.33 -0.13
CA THR A 77 -8.40 -0.01 -0.01
C THR A 77 -8.24 -0.57 1.38
N HIS A 78 -7.06 -0.40 1.99
CA HIS A 78 -6.84 -0.80 3.37
C HIS A 78 -7.79 -0.07 4.33
N SER A 79 -7.96 1.24 4.18
CA SER A 79 -8.89 2.04 4.98
C SER A 79 -10.35 1.60 4.82
N ILE A 80 -10.77 1.29 3.58
CA ILE A 80 -12.12 0.80 3.27
C ILE A 80 -12.35 -0.58 3.92
N VAL A 81 -11.38 -1.50 3.84
CA VAL A 81 -11.46 -2.82 4.51
C VAL A 81 -11.56 -2.67 6.02
N ARG A 82 -10.75 -1.78 6.62
CA ARG A 82 -10.81 -1.50 8.06
C ARG A 82 -12.16 -0.92 8.50
N LYS A 83 -12.80 -0.15 7.64
CA LYS A 83 -14.18 0.36 7.84
C LYS A 83 -15.26 -0.71 7.62
N GLY A 84 -14.87 -1.96 7.35
CA GLY A 84 -15.78 -3.11 7.30
C GLY A 84 -16.39 -3.39 5.93
N ALA A 85 -15.79 -2.88 4.86
CA ALA A 85 -16.12 -3.32 3.51
C ALA A 85 -15.74 -4.79 3.30
N ASP A 86 -16.49 -5.48 2.41
CA ASP A 86 -16.10 -6.80 1.96
C ASP A 86 -14.75 -6.73 1.22
N PHE A 87 -13.87 -7.70 1.51
CA PHE A 87 -12.52 -7.70 0.96
C PHE A 87 -12.51 -7.74 -0.57
N THR A 88 -13.39 -8.54 -1.18
CA THR A 88 -13.53 -8.62 -2.65
C THR A 88 -13.96 -7.28 -3.24
N SER A 89 -14.96 -6.62 -2.65
CA SER A 89 -15.43 -5.30 -3.07
C SER A 89 -14.35 -4.22 -2.93
N ALA A 90 -13.54 -4.30 -1.88
CA ALA A 90 -12.41 -3.39 -1.70
C ALA A 90 -11.30 -3.63 -2.75
N MET A 91 -11.01 -4.89 -3.12
CA MET A 91 -10.08 -5.21 -4.20
C MET A 91 -10.60 -4.75 -5.57
N ILE A 92 -11.92 -4.85 -5.81
CA ILE A 92 -12.56 -4.31 -7.02
C ILE A 92 -12.42 -2.79 -7.08
N PHE A 93 -12.64 -2.09 -5.97
CA PHE A 93 -12.37 -0.65 -5.86
C PHE A 93 -10.92 -0.33 -6.26
N MET A 94 -9.95 -1.11 -5.79
CA MET A 94 -8.53 -0.91 -6.08
C MET A 94 -8.22 -1.08 -7.57
N ILE A 95 -8.72 -2.14 -8.22
CA ILE A 95 -8.56 -2.34 -9.67
C ILE A 95 -9.22 -1.20 -10.46
N ALA A 96 -10.43 -0.81 -10.09
CA ALA A 96 -11.13 0.25 -10.79
C ALA A 96 -10.44 1.61 -10.65
N SER A 97 -9.80 1.88 -9.51
CA SER A 97 -9.11 3.14 -9.24
C SER A 97 -7.76 3.28 -9.95
N THR A 98 -7.24 2.22 -10.52
CA THR A 98 -5.97 2.22 -11.26
C THR A 98 -6.12 1.93 -12.74
N ASN A 99 -7.01 1.01 -13.11
CA ASN A 99 -7.15 0.52 -14.49
C ASN A 99 -8.37 1.09 -15.23
N LEU A 100 -9.37 1.67 -14.57
CA LEU A 100 -10.51 2.28 -15.23
C LEU A 100 -10.51 3.81 -15.17
N VAL A 101 -9.32 4.40 -15.19
CA VAL A 101 -9.17 5.85 -15.07
C VAL A 101 -8.94 6.49 -16.44
N ILE A 102 -9.63 7.60 -16.67
CA ILE A 102 -9.60 8.33 -17.96
C ILE A 102 -8.17 8.76 -18.29
N GLU A 103 -7.39 9.12 -17.30
CA GLU A 103 -6.00 9.56 -17.45
C GLU A 103 -5.12 8.49 -18.08
N LEU A 104 -5.16 7.25 -17.57
CA LEU A 104 -4.42 6.12 -18.15
C LEU A 104 -4.86 5.88 -19.59
N GLY A 105 -6.17 5.91 -19.85
CA GLY A 105 -6.73 5.81 -21.20
C GLY A 105 -6.19 6.87 -22.16
N ILE A 106 -6.04 8.13 -21.73
CA ILE A 106 -5.46 9.20 -22.54
C ILE A 106 -3.98 8.93 -22.82
N VAL A 107 -3.20 8.53 -21.82
CA VAL A 107 -1.77 8.20 -22.00
C VAL A 107 -1.59 7.04 -22.98
N MET A 108 -2.41 6.00 -22.85
CA MET A 108 -2.41 4.86 -23.80
C MET A 108 -2.83 5.28 -25.20
N LEU A 109 -3.83 6.15 -25.34
CA LEU A 109 -4.27 6.69 -26.64
C LEU A 109 -3.13 7.39 -27.37
N VAL A 110 -2.34 8.18 -26.63
CA VAL A 110 -1.22 8.98 -27.20
C VAL A 110 -0.01 8.12 -27.54
N LEU A 111 0.36 7.16 -26.70
CA LEU A 111 1.58 6.37 -26.84
C LEU A 111 1.40 5.10 -27.66
N LEU A 112 0.30 4.38 -27.45
CA LEU A 112 0.02 3.06 -28.03
C LEU A 112 -1.09 3.08 -29.11
N GLY A 113 -1.94 4.11 -29.07
CA GLY A 113 -3.07 4.24 -29.98
C GLY A 113 -4.40 3.85 -29.36
N TRP A 114 -5.51 4.16 -30.09
CA TRP A 114 -6.86 4.03 -29.61
C TRP A 114 -7.26 2.58 -29.24
N GLN A 115 -6.68 1.59 -29.92
CA GLN A 115 -6.98 0.19 -29.67
C GLN A 115 -6.61 -0.23 -28.25
N PHE A 116 -5.45 0.20 -27.77
CA PHE A 116 -5.00 -0.08 -26.40
C PHE A 116 -5.83 0.69 -25.37
N ALA A 117 -6.17 1.96 -25.65
CA ALA A 117 -7.05 2.73 -24.78
C ALA A 117 -8.44 2.09 -24.65
N VAL A 118 -9.03 1.60 -25.75
CA VAL A 118 -10.29 0.87 -25.70
C VAL A 118 -10.13 -0.49 -25.02
N ALA A 119 -9.01 -1.20 -25.23
CA ALA A 119 -8.73 -2.48 -24.59
C ALA A 119 -8.67 -2.35 -23.06
N GLU A 120 -8.18 -1.24 -22.54
CA GLU A 120 -8.18 -0.94 -21.09
C GLU A 120 -9.62 -0.88 -20.54
N PHE A 121 -10.49 -0.12 -21.20
CA PHE A 121 -11.89 0.03 -20.78
C PHE A 121 -12.76 -1.21 -21.08
N VAL A 122 -12.33 -2.13 -21.92
CA VAL A 122 -12.97 -3.44 -22.13
C VAL A 122 -12.44 -4.46 -21.14
N GLY A 123 -11.14 -4.53 -20.95
CA GLY A 123 -10.49 -5.52 -20.09
C GLY A 123 -10.67 -5.23 -18.60
N GLY A 124 -10.75 -3.95 -18.20
CA GLY A 124 -11.02 -3.57 -16.81
C GLY A 124 -12.33 -4.16 -16.25
N PRO A 125 -13.49 -4.00 -16.91
CA PRO A 125 -14.70 -4.70 -16.52
C PRO A 125 -14.60 -6.21 -16.51
N ILE A 126 -13.85 -6.82 -17.44
CA ILE A 126 -13.59 -8.26 -17.45
C ILE A 126 -12.83 -8.67 -16.18
N MET A 127 -11.78 -7.93 -15.80
CA MET A 127 -11.05 -8.15 -14.55
C MET A 127 -11.97 -8.05 -13.33
N ILE A 128 -12.82 -7.05 -13.28
CA ILE A 128 -13.78 -6.84 -12.18
C ILE A 128 -14.73 -8.01 -12.05
N ILE A 129 -15.30 -8.49 -13.17
CA ILE A 129 -16.20 -9.64 -13.19
C ILE A 129 -15.47 -10.90 -12.74
N LEU A 130 -14.28 -11.16 -13.28
CA LEU A 130 -13.45 -12.30 -12.90
C LEU A 130 -13.11 -12.27 -11.42
N LEU A 131 -12.71 -11.10 -10.91
CA LEU A 131 -12.39 -10.93 -9.50
C LEU A 131 -13.62 -11.08 -8.61
N ALA A 132 -14.79 -10.60 -9.00
CA ALA A 132 -16.04 -10.78 -8.26
C ALA A 132 -16.40 -12.28 -8.14
N LEU A 133 -16.21 -13.04 -9.21
CA LEU A 133 -16.48 -14.48 -9.24
C LEU A 133 -15.46 -15.28 -8.41
N VAL A 134 -14.18 -15.07 -8.65
CA VAL A 134 -13.10 -15.83 -8.01
C VAL A 134 -12.86 -15.35 -6.57
N GLY A 135 -12.87 -14.05 -6.36
CA GLY A 135 -12.60 -13.43 -5.06
C GLY A 135 -13.64 -13.83 -4.02
N GLY A 136 -14.93 -13.87 -4.41
CA GLY A 136 -16.00 -14.35 -3.56
C GLY A 136 -15.77 -15.77 -3.01
N VAL A 137 -15.10 -16.64 -3.75
CA VAL A 137 -14.78 -18.00 -3.33
C VAL A 137 -13.47 -18.04 -2.53
N VAL A 138 -12.41 -17.42 -3.04
CA VAL A 138 -11.05 -17.53 -2.47
C VAL A 138 -10.91 -16.73 -1.16
N PHE A 139 -11.54 -15.55 -1.08
CA PHE A 139 -11.44 -14.68 0.09
C PHE A 139 -12.51 -14.93 1.15
N THR A 140 -13.60 -15.67 0.85
CA THR A 140 -14.60 -16.07 1.85
C THR A 140 -14.04 -17.01 2.93
N VAL A 141 -12.98 -17.73 2.64
CA VAL A 141 -12.26 -18.54 3.66
C VAL A 141 -11.65 -17.64 4.75
N VAL A 142 -11.30 -16.41 4.39
CA VAL A 142 -10.82 -15.38 5.36
C VAL A 142 -11.99 -14.85 6.23
N ARG A 143 -13.19 -14.78 5.67
CA ARG A 143 -14.40 -14.30 6.36
C ARG A 143 -14.94 -15.27 7.43
N ARG A 144 -14.65 -16.57 7.31
CA ARG A 144 -15.09 -17.61 8.29
C ARG A 144 -14.17 -17.70 9.51
N ARG A 145 -12.98 -17.17 9.46
CA ARG A 145 -12.20 -16.90 10.66
C ARG A 145 -12.53 -15.47 11.10
N PRO A 146 -13.10 -15.29 12.32
CA PRO A 146 -13.18 -13.95 12.90
C PRO A 146 -11.79 -13.33 12.81
N VAL A 147 -11.73 -12.02 12.60
CA VAL A 147 -10.47 -11.25 12.65
C VAL A 147 -9.70 -11.51 13.96
N ALA A 148 -10.35 -12.13 14.95
CA ALA A 148 -9.80 -12.63 16.21
C ALA A 148 -8.72 -13.74 16.08
N ASP A 149 -8.62 -14.47 14.94
CA ASP A 149 -7.59 -15.51 14.73
C ASP A 149 -6.43 -15.10 13.80
N VAL A 150 -6.48 -13.93 13.23
CA VAL A 150 -5.26 -13.20 12.80
C VAL A 150 -4.76 -12.59 14.10
N ASP A 151 -3.79 -13.28 14.73
CA ASP A 151 -3.15 -12.91 15.98
C ASP A 151 -3.39 -11.43 16.31
N GLU A 152 -4.46 -11.14 17.06
CA GLU A 152 -4.88 -9.76 17.36
C GLU A 152 -3.71 -9.01 18.00
N THR A 153 -2.85 -9.77 18.69
CA THR A 153 -1.60 -9.29 19.25
C THR A 153 -0.61 -8.88 18.17
N ALA A 154 -0.45 -9.64 17.08
CA ALA A 154 0.49 -9.30 16.01
C ALA A 154 -0.02 -8.17 15.09
N VAL A 155 -1.34 -8.03 14.91
CA VAL A 155 -1.95 -6.92 14.15
C VAL A 155 -1.98 -5.65 14.99
N VAL A 156 -2.29 -5.76 16.28
CA VAL A 156 -2.26 -4.65 17.24
C VAL A 156 -0.83 -4.17 17.46
N ASP A 157 0.14 -5.07 17.61
CA ASP A 157 1.55 -4.70 17.77
C ASP A 157 2.11 -4.01 16.51
N ARG A 158 1.70 -4.45 15.31
CA ARG A 158 2.08 -3.78 14.06
C ARG A 158 1.30 -2.48 13.81
N ALA A 159 0.03 -2.41 14.21
CA ALA A 159 -0.73 -1.16 14.16
C ALA A 159 -0.15 -0.12 15.14
N CYS A 160 0.31 -0.54 16.31
CA CYS A 160 1.06 0.31 17.23
C CYS A 160 2.37 0.82 16.61
N ALA A 161 3.13 -0.04 15.92
CA ALA A 161 4.38 0.35 15.25
C ALA A 161 4.16 1.28 14.04
N THR A 162 2.96 1.27 13.42
CA THR A 162 2.66 2.08 12.22
C THR A 162 1.82 3.33 12.49
N GLY A 163 1.45 3.62 13.75
CA GLY A 163 0.68 4.82 14.11
C GLY A 163 -0.75 4.86 13.56
N VAL A 164 -1.33 3.72 13.16
CA VAL A 164 -2.67 3.66 12.58
C VAL A 164 -3.66 3.20 13.63
N ALA A 165 -4.39 4.15 14.21
CA ALA A 165 -5.35 3.92 15.27
C ALA A 165 -6.47 2.95 14.89
N GLY A 166 -6.80 2.09 15.84
CA GLY A 166 -7.97 1.21 15.80
C GLY A 166 -9.29 1.98 15.82
N ASP A 167 -10.26 1.38 15.20
CA ASP A 167 -11.60 1.87 14.94
C ASP A 167 -12.53 1.58 16.11
N THR A 168 -13.25 2.57 16.60
CA THR A 168 -14.54 2.40 17.29
C THR A 168 -15.43 3.60 17.07
N ASP A 169 -16.55 3.35 16.59
CA ASP A 169 -17.87 3.94 16.44
C ASP A 169 -18.14 5.43 16.79
N GLU A 170 -18.93 6.03 15.86
CA GLU A 170 -19.92 7.09 16.07
C GLU A 170 -19.48 8.48 16.54
N THR A 171 -18.69 9.18 15.74
CA THR A 171 -19.01 10.55 15.33
C THR A 171 -18.22 10.86 14.08
N THR A 172 -18.84 10.70 12.91
CA THR A 172 -18.26 11.20 11.67
C THR A 172 -18.06 12.72 11.83
N SER A 173 -16.82 13.15 11.69
CA SER A 173 -16.51 14.59 11.62
C SER A 173 -17.33 15.19 10.50
N SER A 174 -17.91 16.37 10.71
CA SER A 174 -18.71 17.01 9.66
C SER A 174 -17.82 17.44 8.49
N ILE A 175 -18.17 17.05 7.27
CA ILE A 175 -17.51 17.50 6.03
C ILE A 175 -17.45 19.03 5.92
N ARG A 176 -18.39 19.73 6.58
CA ARG A 176 -18.46 21.19 6.58
C ARG A 176 -17.61 21.87 7.65
N SER A 177 -16.96 21.10 8.53
CA SER A 177 -16.13 21.65 9.60
C SER A 177 -14.65 21.63 9.23
N LEU A 178 -13.92 22.69 9.55
CA LEU A 178 -12.46 22.73 9.42
C LEU A 178 -11.77 21.71 10.33
N ALA A 179 -12.37 21.41 11.48
CA ALA A 179 -11.90 20.36 12.38
C ALA A 179 -11.89 18.99 11.68
N GLY A 180 -12.98 18.63 10.96
CA GLY A 180 -13.07 17.39 10.22
C GLY A 180 -12.02 17.30 9.10
N TRP A 181 -11.78 18.38 8.39
CA TRP A 181 -10.71 18.41 7.37
C TRP A 181 -9.31 18.36 7.97
N ALA A 182 -9.12 18.90 9.17
CA ALA A 182 -7.84 18.76 9.88
C ALA A 182 -7.61 17.31 10.34
N ASP A 183 -8.66 16.61 10.80
CA ASP A 183 -8.58 15.16 11.08
C ASP A 183 -8.29 14.35 9.82
N ALA A 184 -9.00 14.61 8.72
CA ALA A 184 -8.72 13.99 7.42
C ALA A 184 -7.27 14.22 6.96
N SER A 185 -6.75 15.43 7.18
CA SER A 185 -5.37 15.79 6.85
C SER A 185 -4.33 15.04 7.69
N ARG A 186 -4.62 14.78 8.97
CA ARG A 186 -3.77 13.96 9.84
C ARG A 186 -3.70 12.51 9.36
N TYR A 187 -4.84 11.92 9.00
CA TYR A 187 -4.89 10.58 8.42
C TYR A 187 -4.14 10.50 7.09
N ALA A 188 -4.35 11.47 6.19
CA ALA A 188 -3.63 11.53 4.91
C ALA A 188 -2.11 11.60 5.10
N LEU A 189 -1.65 12.44 6.04
CA LEU A 189 -0.21 12.57 6.34
C LEU A 189 0.36 11.30 6.98
N ALA A 190 -0.41 10.63 7.84
CA ALA A 190 -0.04 9.35 8.43
C ALA A 190 0.14 8.26 7.36
N ASP A 191 -0.83 8.12 6.44
CA ASP A 191 -0.75 7.18 5.32
C ASP A 191 0.48 7.44 4.45
N ALA A 192 0.72 8.71 4.06
CA ALA A 192 1.88 9.09 3.27
C ALA A 192 3.21 8.80 4.00
N THR A 193 3.26 9.09 5.30
CA THR A 193 4.46 8.84 6.12
C THR A 193 4.73 7.35 6.26
N MET A 194 3.68 6.55 6.43
CA MET A 194 3.77 5.08 6.52
C MET A 194 4.36 4.46 5.25
N LEU A 195 4.03 5.00 4.07
CA LEU A 195 4.44 4.45 2.77
C LEU A 195 5.68 5.13 2.17
N ARG A 196 6.27 6.15 2.83
CA ARG A 196 7.39 6.93 2.28
C ARG A 196 8.63 6.10 1.90
N LYS A 197 8.93 5.06 2.68
CA LYS A 197 10.10 4.18 2.41
C LYS A 197 9.85 3.30 1.19
N GLU A 198 8.69 2.69 1.13
CA GLU A 198 8.27 1.83 0.03
C GLU A 198 8.18 2.62 -1.29
N LEU A 199 7.64 3.85 -1.23
CA LEU A 199 7.61 4.77 -2.36
C LEU A 199 9.02 5.14 -2.85
N ALA A 200 9.90 5.57 -1.93
CA ALA A 200 11.27 5.96 -2.28
C ALA A 200 12.06 4.79 -2.89
N ILE A 201 11.95 3.59 -2.32
CA ILE A 201 12.59 2.38 -2.85
C ILE A 201 11.97 2.03 -4.22
N GLY A 202 10.64 2.06 -4.34
CA GLY A 202 9.93 1.72 -5.57
C GLY A 202 10.36 2.61 -6.74
N TYR A 203 10.31 3.93 -6.59
CA TYR A 203 10.74 4.87 -7.65
C TYR A 203 12.24 4.80 -7.91
N GLY A 204 13.08 4.62 -6.88
CA GLY A 204 14.50 4.48 -7.03
C GLY A 204 14.90 3.24 -7.84
N VAL A 205 14.31 2.08 -7.52
CA VAL A 205 14.57 0.82 -8.23
C VAL A 205 13.98 0.86 -9.65
N ALA A 206 12.76 1.38 -9.83
CA ALA A 206 12.14 1.53 -11.14
C ALA A 206 13.02 2.39 -12.09
N GLY A 207 13.49 3.54 -11.59
CA GLY A 207 14.38 4.40 -12.37
C GLY A 207 15.70 3.73 -12.73
N LEU A 208 16.31 3.00 -11.79
CA LEU A 208 17.55 2.24 -12.05
C LEU A 208 17.33 1.13 -13.08
N LEU A 209 16.25 0.36 -12.96
CA LEU A 209 15.91 -0.68 -13.92
C LEU A 209 15.70 -0.11 -15.32
N THR A 210 14.97 0.99 -15.43
CA THR A 210 14.74 1.68 -16.73
C THR A 210 16.03 2.18 -17.36
N ALA A 211 17.00 2.63 -16.56
CA ALA A 211 18.27 3.15 -17.05
C ALA A 211 19.30 2.06 -17.40
N ILE A 212 19.28 0.94 -16.68
CA ILE A 212 20.32 -0.11 -16.76
C ILE A 212 19.89 -1.26 -17.66
N VAL A 213 18.59 -1.65 -17.62
CA VAL A 213 18.09 -2.81 -18.34
C VAL A 213 17.65 -2.40 -19.75
N PRO A 214 18.35 -2.86 -20.80
CA PRO A 214 17.94 -2.58 -22.18
C PRO A 214 16.59 -3.24 -22.48
N THR A 215 15.76 -2.55 -23.26
CA THR A 215 14.41 -3.03 -23.61
C THR A 215 14.39 -4.37 -24.36
N HIS A 216 15.46 -4.69 -25.11
CA HIS A 216 15.55 -5.97 -25.81
C HIS A 216 15.61 -7.18 -24.86
N LEU A 217 16.22 -7.03 -23.67
CA LEU A 217 16.25 -8.12 -22.67
C LEU A 217 14.85 -8.47 -22.16
N TRP A 218 13.96 -7.48 -22.05
CA TRP A 218 12.57 -7.74 -21.72
C TRP A 218 11.85 -8.47 -22.85
N ASN A 219 12.13 -8.08 -24.11
CA ASN A 219 11.52 -8.71 -25.27
C ASN A 219 11.97 -10.18 -25.43
N ASP A 220 13.22 -10.49 -25.12
CA ASP A 220 13.78 -11.84 -25.23
C ASP A 220 13.13 -12.87 -24.27
N LEU A 221 12.39 -12.39 -23.25
CA LEU A 221 11.64 -13.23 -22.32
C LEU A 221 10.31 -13.75 -22.90
N PHE A 222 9.85 -13.19 -24.02
CA PHE A 222 8.59 -13.55 -24.65
C PHE A 222 8.81 -14.38 -25.91
N TRP A 223 7.86 -15.26 -26.19
CA TRP A 223 7.84 -15.94 -27.49
C TRP A 223 7.38 -14.98 -28.58
N HIS A 224 8.12 -14.99 -29.68
CA HIS A 224 7.81 -14.21 -30.87
C HIS A 224 7.16 -15.15 -31.90
N GLY A 225 6.01 -14.73 -32.44
CA GLY A 225 5.28 -15.50 -33.41
C GLY A 225 3.81 -15.15 -33.51
N HIS A 226 3.07 -15.96 -34.21
CA HIS A 226 1.63 -15.81 -34.37
C HIS A 226 0.93 -17.10 -33.95
N GLY A 227 -0.10 -16.97 -33.14
CA GLY A 227 -0.93 -18.10 -32.75
C GLY A 227 -1.31 -18.05 -31.25
N VAL A 228 -2.29 -18.90 -30.90
CA VAL A 228 -2.84 -18.98 -29.56
C VAL A 228 -1.78 -19.30 -28.50
N GLY A 229 -0.82 -20.18 -28.83
CA GLY A 229 0.26 -20.53 -27.90
C GLY A 229 1.12 -19.34 -27.51
N THR A 230 1.49 -18.49 -28.47
CA THR A 230 2.24 -17.24 -28.23
C THR A 230 1.43 -16.26 -27.39
N SER A 231 0.14 -16.07 -27.69
CA SER A 231 -0.72 -15.19 -26.92
C SER A 231 -0.85 -15.66 -25.46
N VAL A 232 -1.02 -16.96 -25.23
CA VAL A 232 -1.13 -17.53 -23.88
C VAL A 232 0.19 -17.35 -23.11
N GLU A 233 1.32 -17.69 -23.72
CA GLU A 233 2.63 -17.51 -23.09
C GLU A 233 2.86 -16.03 -22.77
N ASN A 234 2.65 -15.12 -23.71
CA ASN A 234 2.85 -13.69 -23.54
C ASN A 234 1.93 -13.12 -22.43
N ALA A 235 0.68 -13.57 -22.33
CA ALA A 235 -0.25 -13.16 -21.29
C ALA A 235 0.14 -13.68 -19.89
N LEU A 236 0.85 -14.81 -19.82
CA LEU A 236 1.39 -15.33 -18.56
C LEU A 236 2.70 -14.64 -18.17
N VAL A 237 3.56 -14.34 -19.12
CA VAL A 237 4.85 -13.69 -18.87
C VAL A 237 4.67 -12.19 -18.59
N GLY A 238 3.72 -11.53 -19.26
CA GLY A 238 3.48 -10.08 -19.09
C GLY A 238 3.36 -9.63 -17.63
N PRO A 239 2.47 -10.21 -16.82
CA PRO A 239 2.37 -9.87 -15.40
C PRO A 239 3.64 -10.12 -14.57
N ILE A 240 4.44 -11.13 -14.94
CA ILE A 240 5.74 -11.39 -14.27
C ILE A 240 6.72 -10.25 -14.56
N ILE A 241 6.77 -9.80 -15.81
CA ILE A 241 7.61 -8.65 -16.18
C ILE A 241 7.16 -7.38 -15.45
N ALA A 242 5.85 -7.12 -15.38
CA ALA A 242 5.31 -5.98 -14.63
C ALA A 242 5.69 -6.05 -13.15
N MET A 243 5.64 -7.23 -12.53
CA MET A 243 6.05 -7.44 -11.14
C MET A 243 7.54 -7.11 -10.94
N LEU A 244 8.39 -7.48 -11.90
CA LEU A 244 9.84 -7.27 -11.83
C LEU A 244 10.27 -5.86 -12.25
N SER A 245 9.48 -5.16 -13.07
CA SER A 245 9.81 -3.82 -13.58
C SER A 245 9.65 -2.71 -12.53
N TRP A 246 8.92 -2.95 -11.45
CA TRP A 246 8.69 -2.03 -10.32
C TRP A 246 8.05 -0.68 -10.71
N VAL A 247 7.44 -0.60 -11.87
CA VAL A 247 6.90 0.63 -12.44
C VAL A 247 5.43 0.79 -12.02
N CYS A 248 4.96 2.02 -11.88
CA CYS A 248 3.55 2.33 -11.61
C CYS A 248 2.71 2.31 -12.90
N SER A 249 1.37 2.38 -12.78
CA SER A 249 0.42 2.29 -13.89
C SER A 249 0.80 3.18 -15.10
N ILE A 250 1.10 4.46 -14.87
CA ILE A 250 1.48 5.39 -15.94
C ILE A 250 2.87 5.04 -16.50
N GLY A 251 3.82 4.71 -15.62
CA GLY A 251 5.17 4.32 -16.02
C GLY A 251 5.24 3.00 -16.78
N ASN A 252 4.25 2.12 -16.62
CA ASN A 252 4.15 0.88 -17.40
C ASN A 252 3.85 1.15 -18.88
N VAL A 253 3.18 2.25 -19.25
CA VAL A 253 2.77 2.48 -20.65
C VAL A 253 3.94 2.65 -21.62
N PRO A 254 5.01 3.41 -21.33
CA PRO A 254 6.21 3.44 -22.18
C PRO A 254 6.88 2.07 -22.35
N LEU A 255 6.95 1.27 -21.28
CA LEU A 255 7.50 -0.08 -21.37
C LEU A 255 6.57 -1.01 -22.17
N ALA A 256 5.25 -0.90 -22.00
CA ALA A 256 4.26 -1.59 -22.82
C ALA A 256 4.41 -1.24 -24.31
N ALA A 257 4.67 0.04 -24.63
CA ALA A 257 4.95 0.48 -25.99
C ALA A 257 6.23 -0.18 -26.56
N ALA A 258 7.29 -0.27 -25.76
CA ALA A 258 8.51 -0.95 -26.13
C ALA A 258 8.29 -2.47 -26.33
N LEU A 259 7.54 -3.12 -25.46
CA LEU A 259 7.15 -4.53 -25.59
C LEU A 259 6.33 -4.79 -26.86
N TRP A 260 5.34 -3.92 -27.12
CA TRP A 260 4.53 -4.00 -28.34
C TRP A 260 5.37 -3.83 -29.61
N SER A 261 6.26 -2.84 -29.65
CA SER A 261 7.18 -2.64 -30.79
C SER A 261 8.15 -3.80 -30.96
N GLY A 262 8.54 -4.47 -29.87
CA GLY A 262 9.39 -5.64 -29.82
C GLY A 262 8.74 -6.93 -30.31
N GLY A 263 7.43 -6.97 -30.58
CA GLY A 263 6.78 -8.14 -31.17
C GLY A 263 5.87 -8.94 -30.23
N ILE A 264 5.66 -8.48 -29.01
CA ILE A 264 4.81 -9.15 -28.03
C ILE A 264 3.35 -9.19 -28.51
N ALA A 265 2.59 -10.24 -28.16
CA ALA A 265 1.18 -10.38 -28.50
C ALA A 265 0.35 -9.27 -27.81
N PHE A 266 -0.76 -8.88 -28.43
CA PHE A 266 -1.64 -7.82 -27.93
C PHE A 266 -2.13 -8.11 -26.52
N GLY A 267 -2.62 -9.34 -26.26
CA GLY A 267 -3.08 -9.76 -24.92
C GLY A 267 -1.96 -9.81 -23.88
N GLY A 268 -0.72 -10.10 -24.30
CA GLY A 268 0.45 -10.05 -23.42
C GLY A 268 0.77 -8.63 -22.96
N VAL A 269 0.70 -7.66 -23.87
CA VAL A 269 0.88 -6.24 -23.54
C VAL A 269 -0.24 -5.73 -22.62
N ILE A 270 -1.49 -6.12 -22.88
CA ILE A 270 -2.63 -5.76 -22.02
C ILE A 270 -2.49 -6.41 -20.64
N ALA A 271 -2.14 -7.70 -20.56
CA ALA A 271 -1.91 -8.36 -19.27
C ALA A 271 -0.75 -7.73 -18.47
N PHE A 272 0.30 -7.27 -19.15
CA PHE A 272 1.39 -6.51 -18.56
C PHE A 272 0.90 -5.18 -17.96
N ILE A 273 0.08 -4.42 -18.70
CA ILE A 273 -0.46 -3.12 -18.23
C ILE A 273 -1.35 -3.33 -16.99
N PHE A 274 -2.23 -4.34 -17.02
CA PHE A 274 -3.10 -4.66 -15.89
C PHE A 274 -2.35 -5.05 -14.62
N ALA A 275 -1.12 -5.51 -14.74
CA ALA A 275 -0.35 -6.09 -13.64
C ALA A 275 0.37 -5.05 -12.75
N ASP A 276 0.06 -3.79 -12.86
CA ASP A 276 0.60 -2.71 -12.03
C ASP A 276 0.36 -2.91 -10.53
N LEU A 277 -0.76 -3.56 -10.17
CA LEU A 277 -1.15 -3.85 -8.78
C LEU A 277 -0.39 -5.01 -8.13
N ILE A 278 0.39 -5.78 -8.87
CA ILE A 278 1.22 -6.87 -8.33
C ILE A 278 2.72 -6.57 -8.39
N SER A 279 3.10 -5.30 -8.57
CA SER A 279 4.50 -4.90 -8.53
C SER A 279 5.13 -5.20 -7.16
N MET A 280 6.44 -5.50 -7.14
CA MET A 280 7.15 -5.90 -5.91
C MET A 280 6.96 -4.91 -4.73
N PRO A 281 7.03 -3.58 -4.91
CA PRO A 281 6.77 -2.63 -3.82
C PRO A 281 5.37 -2.78 -3.23
N LEU A 282 4.35 -2.99 -4.07
CA LEU A 282 2.98 -3.18 -3.61
C LEU A 282 2.79 -4.50 -2.87
N ILE A 283 3.46 -5.57 -3.28
CA ILE A 283 3.46 -6.85 -2.56
C ILE A 283 4.02 -6.66 -1.14
N LEU A 284 5.08 -5.85 -0.97
CA LEU A 284 5.62 -5.52 0.35
C LEU A 284 4.61 -4.72 1.19
N ILE A 285 3.88 -3.79 0.58
CA ILE A 285 2.82 -3.02 1.23
C ILE A 285 1.66 -3.93 1.65
N TYR A 286 1.19 -4.81 0.75
CA TYR A 286 0.13 -5.78 1.08
C TYR A 286 0.54 -6.73 2.20
N ARG A 287 1.81 -7.17 2.19
CA ARG A 287 2.35 -7.97 3.30
C ARG A 287 2.29 -7.22 4.64
N LYS A 288 2.56 -5.92 4.63
CA LYS A 288 2.48 -5.06 5.81
C LYS A 288 1.03 -4.89 6.30
N PHE A 289 0.06 -4.78 5.37
CA PHE A 289 -1.35 -4.58 5.69
C PHE A 289 -2.09 -5.85 6.06
N TYR A 290 -1.85 -6.93 5.32
CA TYR A 290 -2.69 -8.15 5.36
C TYR A 290 -1.93 -9.41 5.79
N GLY A 291 -0.61 -9.32 5.97
CA GLY A 291 0.23 -10.46 6.26
C GLY A 291 0.52 -11.34 5.04
N TRP A 292 1.53 -12.23 5.14
CA TRP A 292 2.05 -12.97 3.99
C TRP A 292 1.04 -13.95 3.36
N ARG A 293 0.29 -14.68 4.18
CA ARG A 293 -0.65 -15.70 3.69
C ARG A 293 -1.76 -15.12 2.81
N LEU A 294 -2.35 -13.99 3.22
CA LEU A 294 -3.40 -13.33 2.47
C LEU A 294 -2.83 -12.61 1.26
N THR A 295 -1.68 -11.96 1.40
CA THR A 295 -0.96 -11.32 0.29
C THR A 295 -0.63 -12.32 -0.83
N ALA A 296 -0.10 -13.49 -0.51
CA ALA A 296 0.22 -14.50 -1.52
C ALA A 296 -1.03 -14.97 -2.30
N ARG A 297 -2.16 -15.17 -1.60
CA ARG A 297 -3.45 -15.50 -2.25
C ARG A 297 -3.94 -14.37 -3.15
N MET A 298 -3.85 -13.13 -2.67
CA MET A 298 -4.25 -11.94 -3.40
C MET A 298 -3.43 -11.78 -4.69
N VAL A 299 -2.09 -11.90 -4.59
CA VAL A 299 -1.19 -11.82 -5.74
C VAL A 299 -1.49 -12.94 -6.75
N LEU A 300 -1.72 -14.17 -6.29
CA LEU A 300 -2.06 -15.28 -7.17
C LEU A 300 -3.39 -15.05 -7.91
N VAL A 301 -4.41 -14.58 -7.21
CA VAL A 301 -5.72 -14.27 -7.82
C VAL A 301 -5.58 -13.13 -8.81
N PHE A 302 -4.89 -12.06 -8.45
CA PHE A 302 -4.65 -10.92 -9.35
C PHE A 302 -3.88 -11.34 -10.59
N TYR A 303 -2.80 -12.09 -10.44
CA TYR A 303 -2.04 -12.63 -11.55
C TYR A 303 -2.92 -13.43 -12.52
N ALA A 304 -3.71 -14.37 -12.00
CA ALA A 304 -4.60 -15.19 -12.83
C ALA A 304 -5.67 -14.35 -13.53
N VAL A 305 -6.31 -13.41 -12.79
CA VAL A 305 -7.35 -12.52 -13.33
C VAL A 305 -6.79 -11.63 -14.44
N MET A 306 -5.60 -11.04 -14.24
CA MET A 306 -4.95 -10.16 -15.21
C MET A 306 -4.54 -10.89 -16.48
N ALA A 307 -3.95 -12.08 -16.35
CA ALA A 307 -3.58 -12.92 -17.49
C ALA A 307 -4.82 -13.34 -18.30
N VAL A 308 -5.87 -13.82 -17.63
CA VAL A 308 -7.11 -14.24 -18.29
C VAL A 308 -7.83 -13.03 -18.92
N ALA A 309 -7.86 -11.88 -18.26
CA ALA A 309 -8.46 -10.67 -18.81
C ALA A 309 -7.72 -10.17 -20.04
N GLY A 310 -6.37 -10.22 -20.05
CA GLY A 310 -5.55 -9.90 -21.22
C GLY A 310 -5.87 -10.80 -22.41
N LEU A 311 -5.94 -12.12 -22.19
CA LEU A 311 -6.32 -13.08 -23.23
C LEU A 311 -7.77 -12.89 -23.74
N ALA A 312 -8.72 -12.65 -22.82
CA ALA A 312 -10.10 -12.42 -23.19
C ALA A 312 -10.24 -11.13 -24.01
N THR A 313 -9.52 -10.08 -23.66
CA THR A 313 -9.48 -8.83 -24.41
C THR A 313 -8.89 -9.03 -25.80
N GLU A 314 -7.77 -9.75 -25.92
CA GLU A 314 -7.20 -10.11 -27.25
C GLU A 314 -8.18 -10.92 -28.07
N GLY A 315 -8.86 -11.90 -27.47
CA GLY A 315 -9.89 -12.70 -28.14
C GLY A 315 -11.03 -11.84 -28.70
N ILE A 316 -11.52 -10.90 -27.91
CA ILE A 316 -12.57 -9.96 -28.34
C ILE A 316 -12.04 -9.10 -29.50
N PHE A 317 -10.86 -8.50 -29.38
CA PHE A 317 -10.29 -7.65 -30.42
C PHE A 317 -9.97 -8.43 -31.71
N THR A 318 -9.56 -9.69 -31.59
CA THR A 318 -9.33 -10.57 -32.73
C THR A 318 -10.64 -10.88 -33.44
N LEU A 319 -11.73 -11.17 -32.72
CA LEU A 319 -13.07 -11.41 -33.27
C LEU A 319 -13.58 -10.22 -34.07
N PHE A 320 -13.34 -8.99 -33.57
CA PHE A 320 -13.75 -7.76 -34.25
C PHE A 320 -12.71 -7.22 -35.23
N HIS A 321 -11.63 -7.96 -35.49
CA HIS A 321 -10.49 -7.52 -36.34
C HIS A 321 -9.90 -6.17 -35.92
N ALA A 322 -9.95 -5.85 -34.62
CA ALA A 322 -9.53 -4.57 -34.03
C ALA A 322 -8.10 -4.60 -33.48
N VAL A 323 -7.41 -5.74 -33.49
CA VAL A 323 -5.99 -5.81 -33.10
C VAL A 323 -5.15 -4.93 -34.01
N PRO A 324 -4.26 -4.06 -33.47
CA PRO A 324 -3.43 -3.17 -34.30
C PRO A 324 -2.57 -3.97 -35.29
N ARG A 325 -2.58 -3.57 -36.54
CA ARG A 325 -1.75 -4.18 -37.59
C ARG A 325 -0.35 -3.58 -37.67
N THR A 326 -0.20 -2.35 -37.23
CA THR A 326 1.08 -1.65 -37.18
C THR A 326 1.62 -1.65 -35.76
N ARG A 327 2.92 -1.83 -35.60
CA ARG A 327 3.62 -1.77 -34.30
C ARG A 327 4.30 -0.44 -34.08
N ALA A 328 3.83 0.61 -34.79
CA ALA A 328 4.32 1.96 -34.60
C ALA A 328 3.84 2.49 -33.23
N VAL A 329 4.77 2.97 -32.44
CA VAL A 329 4.53 3.58 -31.11
C VAL A 329 5.20 4.94 -31.04
N THR A 330 4.61 5.84 -30.28
CA THR A 330 5.23 7.12 -29.95
C THR A 330 6.06 6.93 -28.70
N VAL A 331 7.38 6.90 -28.82
CA VAL A 331 8.27 6.83 -27.66
C VAL A 331 8.33 8.21 -27.03
N ALA A 332 7.70 8.40 -25.88
CA ALA A 332 7.88 9.60 -25.09
C ALA A 332 9.24 9.53 -24.38
N SER A 333 10.15 10.43 -24.73
CA SER A 333 11.38 10.61 -23.95
C SER A 333 11.01 11.26 -22.60
N ALA A 334 11.49 10.69 -21.48
CA ALA A 334 11.32 11.28 -20.16
C ALA A 334 12.09 12.62 -20.08
N HIS A 335 11.38 13.72 -20.29
CA HIS A 335 11.92 15.07 -20.12
C HIS A 335 10.88 15.96 -19.47
N PHE A 336 11.34 16.88 -18.66
CA PHE A 336 10.48 17.88 -18.05
C PHE A 336 9.84 18.75 -19.16
N SER A 337 8.53 18.76 -19.19
CA SER A 337 7.74 19.57 -20.12
C SER A 337 6.58 20.23 -19.40
N TRP A 338 6.14 21.38 -19.91
CA TRP A 338 4.93 22.06 -19.46
C TRP A 338 3.71 21.34 -20.05
N ASN A 339 3.37 20.18 -19.45
CA ASN A 339 2.21 19.38 -19.81
C ASN A 339 1.14 19.46 -18.72
N TYR A 340 0.02 18.80 -18.93
CA TYR A 340 -1.10 18.76 -17.97
C TYR A 340 -0.68 18.24 -16.58
N THR A 341 0.25 17.27 -16.52
CA THR A 341 0.79 16.69 -15.27
C THR A 341 1.52 17.75 -14.46
N THR A 342 2.33 18.60 -15.10
CA THR A 342 3.04 19.68 -14.42
C THR A 342 2.07 20.70 -13.82
N TYR A 343 1.01 21.09 -14.55
CA TYR A 343 0.00 22.00 -13.99
C TYR A 343 -0.77 21.35 -12.83
N LEU A 344 -1.15 20.08 -12.96
CA LEU A 344 -1.79 19.34 -11.86
C LEU A 344 -0.86 19.25 -10.65
N ASN A 345 0.42 18.94 -10.83
CA ASN A 345 1.38 18.91 -9.73
C ASN A 345 1.48 20.24 -9.00
N LEU A 346 1.46 21.38 -9.69
CA LEU A 346 1.46 22.69 -9.03
C LEU A 346 0.20 22.93 -8.20
N VAL A 347 -0.98 22.57 -8.72
CA VAL A 347 -2.25 22.67 -8.00
C VAL A 347 -2.25 21.73 -6.77
N PHE A 348 -1.85 20.47 -6.96
CA PHE A 348 -1.84 19.49 -5.89
C PHE A 348 -0.70 19.70 -4.89
N LEU A 349 0.38 20.36 -5.27
CA LEU A 349 1.40 20.85 -4.32
C LEU A 349 0.80 21.88 -3.34
N ALA A 350 0.00 22.81 -3.85
CA ALA A 350 -0.72 23.76 -2.99
C ALA A 350 -1.69 23.02 -2.05
N LEU A 351 -2.41 21.99 -2.56
CA LEU A 351 -3.26 21.14 -1.74
C LEU A 351 -2.43 20.39 -0.68
N ALA A 352 -1.31 19.80 -1.05
CA ALA A 352 -0.42 19.09 -0.11
C ALA A 352 0.10 19.99 0.99
N LEU A 353 0.47 21.24 0.66
CA LEU A 353 0.86 22.24 1.63
C LEU A 353 -0.31 22.62 2.57
N GLY A 354 -1.52 22.72 2.02
CA GLY A 354 -2.75 22.94 2.81
C GLY A 354 -3.03 21.77 3.76
N VAL A 355 -2.98 20.55 3.28
CA VAL A 355 -3.13 19.32 4.08
C VAL A 355 -2.07 19.25 5.18
N TRP A 356 -0.82 19.50 4.84
CA TRP A 356 0.28 19.51 5.81
C TRP A 356 0.08 20.60 6.88
N TRP A 357 -0.33 21.80 6.47
CA TRP A 357 -0.59 22.91 7.39
C TRP A 357 -1.78 22.62 8.30
N LEU A 358 -2.89 22.10 7.76
CA LEU A 358 -4.06 21.69 8.54
C LEU A 358 -3.73 20.57 9.52
N ALA A 359 -2.96 19.56 9.09
CA ALA A 359 -2.53 18.47 9.96
C ALA A 359 -1.72 18.97 11.17
N ARG A 360 -0.85 20.00 10.97
CA ARG A 360 -0.03 20.57 12.03
C ARG A 360 -0.76 21.55 12.95
N HIS A 361 -1.75 22.26 12.42
CA HIS A 361 -2.46 23.31 13.16
C HIS A 361 -3.90 22.94 13.51
N GLY A 362 -4.27 21.67 13.34
CA GLY A 362 -5.65 21.19 13.52
C GLY A 362 -6.24 21.50 14.89
N GLU A 363 -5.42 21.54 15.94
CA GLU A 363 -5.85 21.86 17.29
C GLU A 363 -6.48 23.27 17.40
N ARG A 364 -6.01 24.22 16.57
CA ARG A 364 -6.58 25.58 16.52
C ARG A 364 -8.02 25.61 16.01
N PHE A 365 -8.43 24.56 15.29
CA PHE A 365 -9.76 24.43 14.71
C PHE A 365 -10.63 23.43 15.48
N GLY A 366 -10.16 22.97 16.67
CA GLY A 366 -10.86 21.95 17.45
C GLY A 366 -10.70 20.52 16.91
N ALA A 367 -9.81 20.31 15.96
CA ALA A 367 -9.40 18.99 15.54
C ALA A 367 -8.62 18.32 16.67
N GLY A 368 -8.92 17.03 16.93
CA GLY A 368 -8.37 16.33 18.08
C GLY A 368 -9.15 16.59 19.37
N ALA A 369 -10.21 17.40 19.38
CA ALA A 369 -11.12 17.46 20.50
C ALA A 369 -11.74 16.08 20.71
N GLY A 370 -11.46 15.49 21.89
CA GLY A 370 -11.84 14.10 22.17
C GLY A 370 -10.79 13.05 21.79
N PHE A 371 -9.59 13.45 21.37
CA PHE A 371 -8.45 12.56 21.18
C PHE A 371 -7.37 12.82 22.23
N ALA A 372 -6.75 11.76 22.70
CA ALA A 372 -5.55 11.77 23.53
C ALA A 372 -4.41 11.04 22.83
N HIS A 373 -3.17 11.32 23.19
CA HIS A 373 -2.03 10.53 22.74
C HIS A 373 -1.76 9.45 23.78
N ASP A 374 -1.65 8.21 23.30
CA ASP A 374 -1.12 7.10 24.10
C ASP A 374 0.33 7.40 24.43
N VAL A 375 0.63 7.61 25.71
CA VAL A 375 1.96 8.00 26.18
C VAL A 375 3.02 6.91 26.01
N VAL A 376 2.59 5.66 25.74
CA VAL A 376 3.50 4.51 25.55
C VAL A 376 3.95 4.38 24.10
N CYS A 377 3.06 4.59 23.13
CA CYS A 377 3.36 4.37 21.70
C CYS A 377 3.13 5.62 20.83
N ALA A 378 2.77 6.76 21.44
CA ALA A 378 2.46 8.05 20.78
C ALA A 378 1.27 7.99 19.79
N MET A 379 0.48 6.91 19.81
CA MET A 379 -0.69 6.76 18.97
C MET A 379 -1.80 7.71 19.41
N GLN A 380 -2.52 8.27 18.45
CA GLN A 380 -3.71 9.08 18.73
C GLN A 380 -4.90 8.15 19.02
N VAL A 381 -5.50 8.30 20.20
CA VAL A 381 -6.62 7.50 20.70
C VAL A 381 -7.82 8.41 20.92
N ARG A 382 -9.01 8.01 20.49
CA ARG A 382 -10.23 8.75 20.79
C ARG A 382 -10.62 8.50 22.24
N VAL A 383 -10.80 9.57 23.02
CA VAL A 383 -11.10 9.51 24.47
C VAL A 383 -12.40 8.75 24.76
N ALA A 384 -13.46 8.98 23.93
CA ALA A 384 -14.78 8.39 24.10
C ALA A 384 -14.78 6.84 23.99
N ASP A 385 -13.86 6.30 23.20
CA ASP A 385 -13.84 4.88 22.81
C ASP A 385 -12.46 4.24 23.02
N ALA A 386 -11.67 4.83 23.94
CA ALA A 386 -10.35 4.31 24.24
C ALA A 386 -10.42 2.83 24.69
N PRO A 387 -9.74 1.89 24.02
CA PRO A 387 -9.75 0.47 24.38
C PRO A 387 -9.29 0.21 25.81
N ALA A 388 -8.47 1.12 26.35
CA ALA A 388 -8.03 1.07 27.73
C ALA A 388 -7.74 2.49 28.26
N GLN A 389 -7.92 2.67 29.57
CA GLN A 389 -7.59 3.90 30.27
C GLN A 389 -7.01 3.60 31.65
N SER A 390 -6.15 4.47 32.16
CA SER A 390 -5.63 4.40 33.52
C SER A 390 -5.46 5.80 34.09
N THR A 391 -5.65 5.96 35.42
CA THR A 391 -5.49 7.24 36.08
C THR A 391 -4.21 7.23 36.92
N TYR A 392 -3.33 8.18 36.68
CA TYR A 392 -2.08 8.34 37.42
C TYR A 392 -1.92 9.80 37.87
N GLN A 393 -1.66 10.04 39.13
CA GLN A 393 -1.52 11.37 39.72
C GLN A 393 -2.70 12.31 39.41
N GLY A 394 -3.95 11.80 39.39
CA GLY A 394 -5.16 12.57 39.11
C GLY A 394 -5.41 12.87 37.61
N THR A 395 -4.50 12.48 36.72
CA THR A 395 -4.66 12.61 35.26
C THR A 395 -5.08 11.26 34.64
N THR A 396 -6.11 11.27 33.80
CA THR A 396 -6.53 10.08 33.06
C THR A 396 -5.77 10.00 31.74
N TYR A 397 -5.11 8.85 31.53
CA TYR A 397 -4.38 8.51 30.32
C TYR A 397 -5.18 7.49 29.53
N TYR A 398 -5.17 7.62 28.21
CA TYR A 398 -5.94 6.80 27.28
C TYR A 398 -4.97 6.01 26.41
N PHE A 399 -5.24 4.74 26.21
CA PHE A 399 -4.34 3.79 25.54
C PHE A 399 -5.02 3.15 24.35
N CYS A 400 -4.25 2.92 23.29
CA CYS A 400 -4.69 2.26 22.08
C CYS A 400 -5.00 0.76 22.29
N SER A 401 -4.49 0.18 23.39
CA SER A 401 -4.68 -1.24 23.73
C SER A 401 -4.53 -1.48 25.24
N PRO A 402 -5.09 -2.59 25.77
CA PRO A 402 -4.85 -3.02 27.14
C PRO A 402 -3.37 -3.22 27.47
N ARG A 403 -2.55 -3.65 26.50
CA ARG A 403 -1.11 -3.85 26.67
C ARG A 403 -0.36 -2.53 26.88
N CYS A 404 -0.70 -1.46 26.15
CA CYS A 404 -0.11 -0.15 26.40
C CYS A 404 -0.46 0.34 27.82
N ARG A 405 -1.70 0.10 28.30
CA ARG A 405 -2.08 0.40 29.67
C ARG A 405 -1.24 -0.39 30.67
N GLU A 406 -1.08 -1.71 30.49
CA GLU A 406 -0.30 -2.55 31.37
C GLU A 406 1.17 -2.12 31.43
N ARG A 407 1.78 -1.78 30.29
CA ARG A 407 3.13 -1.20 30.24
C ARG A 407 3.24 0.14 30.95
N PHE A 408 2.23 0.98 30.83
CA PHE A 408 2.16 2.24 31.56
C PHE A 408 2.02 2.00 33.08
N GLU A 409 1.11 1.13 33.48
CA GLU A 409 0.86 0.79 34.89
C GLU A 409 2.07 0.15 35.56
N ALA A 410 2.87 -0.61 34.80
CA ALA A 410 4.11 -1.20 35.29
C ALA A 410 5.17 -0.15 35.65
N ASN A 411 5.26 0.96 34.91
CA ASN A 411 6.21 2.03 35.19
C ASN A 411 5.70 3.40 34.67
N PRO A 412 4.72 4.04 35.34
CA PRO A 412 4.12 5.29 34.86
C PRO A 412 5.09 6.45 34.77
N GLU A 413 6.06 6.52 35.69
CA GLU A 413 7.04 7.62 35.76
C GLU A 413 7.88 7.75 34.50
N ARG A 414 8.20 6.63 33.85
CA ARG A 414 8.93 6.60 32.59
C ARG A 414 8.21 7.34 31.46
N PHE A 415 6.90 7.37 31.45
CA PHE A 415 6.06 7.92 30.37
C PHE A 415 5.51 9.30 30.66
N VAL A 416 5.56 9.77 31.92
CA VAL A 416 4.94 11.03 32.37
C VAL A 416 5.97 12.11 32.71
N SER A 417 7.27 11.80 32.77
CA SER A 417 8.31 12.80 33.12
C SER A 417 8.37 13.95 32.11
N PRO A 418 8.51 15.22 32.55
CA PRO A 418 8.64 16.38 31.67
C PRO A 418 9.91 16.26 30.82
N GLY A 419 9.75 15.98 29.55
CA GLY A 419 10.87 15.76 28.61
C GLY A 419 10.89 14.38 27.95
N ALA A 420 10.04 13.45 28.36
CA ALA A 420 9.81 12.20 27.67
C ALA A 420 8.98 12.42 26.40
N SER A 421 9.56 13.07 25.40
CA SER A 421 9.16 12.78 24.01
C SER A 421 9.53 11.32 23.75
N PRO A 422 8.66 10.51 23.14
CA PRO A 422 9.04 9.18 22.70
C PRO A 422 10.21 9.36 21.72
N GLN A 423 11.43 9.18 22.23
CA GLN A 423 12.59 9.11 21.36
C GLN A 423 12.55 7.73 20.67
N PRO A 424 12.58 7.67 19.34
CA PRO A 424 12.87 6.44 18.64
C PRO A 424 14.39 6.20 18.82
N GLY A 425 14.80 5.62 19.95
CA GLY A 425 16.23 5.52 20.23
C GLY A 425 16.64 4.64 21.39
N ASP A 426 15.75 4.32 22.32
CA ASP A 426 16.08 3.43 23.45
C ASP A 426 15.77 1.95 23.16
N ASP A 427 15.32 1.61 21.98
CA ASP A 427 15.16 0.24 21.49
C ASP A 427 16.30 -0.09 20.50
N ALA A 428 17.54 0.07 20.91
CA ALA A 428 18.62 -0.63 20.23
C ALA A 428 18.31 -2.13 20.34
N PRO A 429 18.30 -2.88 19.22
CA PRO A 429 18.00 -4.30 19.29
C PRO A 429 19.02 -4.97 20.21
N ALA A 430 18.51 -5.60 21.27
CA ALA A 430 19.34 -6.39 22.16
C ALA A 430 19.86 -7.63 21.42
N LEU A 431 21.01 -8.12 21.77
CA LEU A 431 21.51 -9.39 21.25
C LEU A 431 21.10 -10.51 22.20
N ASP A 432 20.45 -11.54 21.68
CA ASP A 432 20.22 -12.79 22.41
C ASP A 432 21.60 -13.42 22.71
N PRO A 433 21.99 -13.56 23.98
CA PRO A 433 23.33 -14.01 24.32
C PRO A 433 23.63 -15.47 23.92
N VAL A 434 22.56 -16.26 23.67
CA VAL A 434 22.69 -17.68 23.33
C VAL A 434 22.89 -17.89 21.83
N CYS A 435 22.20 -17.14 20.98
CA CYS A 435 22.24 -17.35 19.52
C CYS A 435 22.74 -16.13 18.74
N HIS A 436 23.03 -15.02 19.40
CA HIS A 436 23.49 -13.73 18.84
C HIS A 436 22.53 -13.12 17.80
N MET A 437 21.26 -13.52 17.83
CA MET A 437 20.24 -12.86 17.02
C MET A 437 19.86 -11.53 17.63
N SER A 438 19.67 -10.54 16.79
CA SER A 438 19.11 -9.25 17.17
C SER A 438 17.67 -9.42 17.61
N VAL A 439 17.36 -9.09 18.85
CA VAL A 439 16.06 -9.20 19.48
C VAL A 439 15.57 -7.79 19.83
N ASP A 440 14.41 -7.43 19.33
CA ASP A 440 13.74 -6.23 19.80
C ASP A 440 13.19 -6.51 21.20
N PRO A 441 13.61 -5.76 22.25
CA PRO A 441 13.11 -5.93 23.61
C PRO A 441 11.59 -5.91 23.73
N ALA A 442 10.93 -5.16 22.84
CA ALA A 442 9.47 -5.05 22.82
C ALA A 442 8.77 -6.30 22.29
N THR A 443 9.47 -7.13 21.51
CA THR A 443 8.92 -8.35 20.85
C THR A 443 9.68 -9.63 21.24
N ALA A 444 10.57 -9.54 22.23
CA ALA A 444 11.32 -10.69 22.72
C ALA A 444 10.37 -11.81 23.17
N ALA A 445 10.68 -13.05 22.79
CA ALA A 445 9.87 -14.20 23.15
C ALA A 445 9.96 -14.52 24.64
N ASP A 446 11.08 -14.15 25.29
CA ASP A 446 11.30 -14.28 26.74
C ASP A 446 12.33 -13.26 27.24
N HIS A 447 12.38 -13.03 28.55
CA HIS A 447 13.21 -12.03 29.21
C HIS A 447 13.66 -12.52 30.58
N ARG A 448 14.90 -12.19 30.95
CA ARG A 448 15.47 -12.41 32.30
C ARG A 448 16.19 -11.15 32.78
N VAL A 449 16.29 -11.03 34.08
CA VAL A 449 17.20 -10.07 34.72
C VAL A 449 18.36 -10.87 35.31
N TYR A 450 19.56 -10.67 34.79
CA TYR A 450 20.75 -11.36 35.25
C TYR A 450 21.85 -10.32 35.58
N GLU A 451 22.36 -10.37 36.78
CA GLU A 451 23.36 -9.45 37.32
C GLU A 451 22.99 -7.95 37.20
N GLY A 452 21.65 -7.65 37.24
CA GLY A 452 21.13 -6.30 37.14
C GLY A 452 20.93 -5.79 35.70
N HIS A 453 21.21 -6.63 34.71
CA HIS A 453 21.00 -6.33 33.28
C HIS A 453 19.76 -7.06 32.71
N ASP A 454 19.02 -6.38 31.88
CA ASP A 454 17.91 -6.99 31.15
C ASP A 454 18.46 -7.82 29.99
N VAL A 455 18.11 -9.10 29.93
CA VAL A 455 18.54 -10.06 28.91
C VAL A 455 17.32 -10.53 28.11
N TRP A 456 17.34 -10.33 26.84
CA TRP A 456 16.23 -10.58 25.93
C TRP A 456 16.52 -11.77 25.00
N PHE A 457 15.53 -12.65 24.80
CA PHE A 457 15.68 -13.88 24.05
C PHE A 457 14.76 -13.92 22.84
N CYS A 458 15.29 -14.40 21.71
CA CYS A 458 14.56 -14.53 20.45
C CYS A 458 13.47 -15.65 20.52
N ASN A 459 13.66 -16.64 21.40
CA ASN A 459 12.69 -17.70 21.67
C ASN A 459 12.90 -18.30 23.07
N VAL A 460 11.87 -19.01 23.56
CA VAL A 460 11.86 -19.63 24.88
C VAL A 460 12.98 -20.68 25.07
N ALA A 461 13.40 -21.36 23.99
CA ALA A 461 14.48 -22.35 24.08
C ALA A 461 15.85 -21.69 24.35
N CYS A 462 16.07 -20.46 23.87
CA CYS A 462 17.28 -19.68 24.21
C CYS A 462 17.25 -19.27 25.69
N ALA A 463 16.10 -18.81 26.19
CA ALA A 463 15.95 -18.47 27.60
C ALA A 463 16.21 -19.69 28.51
N GLN A 464 15.68 -20.86 28.18
CA GLN A 464 15.92 -22.10 28.92
C GLN A 464 17.40 -22.50 28.94
N ARG A 465 18.10 -22.40 27.79
CA ARG A 465 19.53 -22.68 27.73
C ARG A 465 20.37 -21.70 28.53
N PHE A 466 19.95 -20.45 28.54
CA PHE A 466 20.58 -19.43 29.38
C PHE A 466 20.39 -19.75 30.88
N ASP A 467 19.15 -20.17 31.25
CA ASP A 467 18.84 -20.52 32.64
C ASP A 467 19.61 -21.77 33.12
N GLU A 468 20.01 -22.70 32.22
CA GLU A 468 20.80 -23.87 32.54
C GLU A 468 22.26 -23.53 32.92
N ASP A 469 22.88 -22.58 32.21
CA ASP A 469 24.24 -22.09 32.52
C ASP A 469 24.44 -20.64 32.04
N PRO A 470 24.02 -19.63 32.81
CA PRO A 470 24.15 -18.23 32.43
C PRO A 470 25.62 -17.79 32.23
N THR A 471 26.59 -18.45 32.87
CA THR A 471 27.98 -18.08 32.79
C THR A 471 28.65 -18.47 31.48
N ALA A 472 28.04 -19.40 30.72
CA ALA A 472 28.48 -19.80 29.40
C ALA A 472 28.17 -18.73 28.30
N TYR A 473 27.33 -17.75 28.63
CA TYR A 473 26.84 -16.73 27.68
C TYR A 473 27.19 -15.31 28.20
N PRO A 474 28.42 -14.85 28.00
CA PRO A 474 28.81 -13.52 28.47
C PRO A 474 27.95 -12.44 27.83
N LEU A 475 27.40 -11.56 28.67
CA LEU A 475 26.69 -10.38 28.20
C LEU A 475 27.70 -9.44 27.54
N ALA A 476 27.45 -9.01 26.30
CA ALA A 476 28.28 -7.99 25.68
C ALA A 476 28.20 -6.72 26.53
N ASP A 477 29.34 -6.18 26.93
CA ASP A 477 29.41 -4.95 27.72
C ASP A 477 28.55 -3.86 27.09
N ALA A 478 27.64 -3.28 27.90
CA ALA A 478 26.73 -2.23 27.55
C ALA A 478 27.45 -0.90 27.28
#